data_b116d8822c5e5af05080537b1829f60d
#
_entry.id   b116d8822c5e5af05080537b1829f60d
#
_cell.length_a   1.000
_cell.length_b   1.000
_cell.length_c   1.000
_cell.angle_alpha   90.00
_cell.angle_beta   90.00
_cell.angle_gamma   90.00
#
_symmetry.space_group_name_H-M   'P 1'
#
loop_
_entity.id
_entity.type
_entity.pdbx_description
1 polymer ?
#
loop_
_entity_poly.entity_id
_entity_poly.type
_entity_poly.pdbx_seq_one_letter_code
_entity_poly.pdbx_strand_id
1 'polypeptide(L)'
;MSEPEANIHTTAGKLADLQRRIEEATHAGSARAVEKQHAKGKLTARERIDLLLDEGSFVELDEFARHRSTNFGIEKNRPYGDGVVTGYGTVDGRPVCVYSQDFTIFGGSLGEVYGEKIVKVMDFALKNGCPVVGINDGGGARIQEGVVALGLFAEIFRRNVHASGVVPQISLIVGPCAGGAVYSPAITDFTVMVDQTSHMFITGPDVIKTVTGEDVGFEELGGARTHNTTSGVAHHMAGDEKDAIDYVKGLLSYLPSNNLSEPPAFPEEADLETSDVDRELDALIPDSANQPYDMHVAIEHVLDDHEFLETQALFAPNILTGFGRVEGHSVGIVANQPMQFAGCLDIKASEKAARFVRTCDAYNIPVITFVDVPGFLPGTDQEYDGIIRRGAKLIFAYAEATVPLITVITRKAFGGAYDVMGSKHLGADLNLAWPTAQIAVMGAQGAVNILHRRTLAAIEDPAAQDERRQELIQEYEDTLLNPYVAAERGYVDAVIMPSETRRHIVRGLRTLRNKREALPPKKHGNIPL
;
A
#
# COMPACT_ATOMS: atom_id res chain seq x y z
N MET A 1 -49.80 17.09 23.94
CA MET A 1 -50.85 16.28 23.30
C MET A 1 -50.07 15.30 22.44
N SER A 2 -50.04 14.02 22.83
CA SER A 2 -49.45 12.96 22.01
C SER A 2 -50.28 12.81 20.74
N GLU A 3 -49.67 12.89 19.58
CA GLU A 3 -50.32 12.55 18.32
C GLU A 3 -50.95 11.15 18.46
N PRO A 4 -52.17 10.94 17.93
CA PRO A 4 -52.82 9.64 18.01
C PRO A 4 -51.94 8.62 17.26
N GLU A 5 -51.54 7.53 17.92
CA GLU A 5 -50.83 6.43 17.30
C GLU A 5 -51.55 6.03 15.99
N ALA A 6 -50.83 6.20 14.87
CA ALA A 6 -51.38 5.89 13.56
C ALA A 6 -51.72 4.38 13.51
N ASN A 7 -52.98 4.06 13.16
CA ASN A 7 -53.41 2.66 13.10
C ASN A 7 -52.58 1.87 12.10
N ILE A 8 -51.71 1.00 12.62
CA ILE A 8 -50.74 0.16 11.85
C ILE A 8 -51.40 -0.73 10.78
N HIS A 9 -52.73 -0.94 10.85
CA HIS A 9 -53.46 -1.72 9.85
C HIS A 9 -53.84 -0.92 8.61
N THR A 10 -53.67 0.41 8.62
CA THR A 10 -53.87 1.29 7.45
C THR A 10 -52.56 1.49 6.70
N THR A 11 -52.63 1.83 5.40
CA THR A 11 -51.44 2.19 4.61
C THR A 11 -50.69 3.37 5.23
N ALA A 12 -51.39 4.42 5.64
CA ALA A 12 -50.81 5.58 6.31
C ALA A 12 -50.08 5.20 7.60
N GLY A 13 -50.70 4.32 8.41
CA GLY A 13 -50.06 3.82 9.63
C GLY A 13 -48.82 2.97 9.37
N LYS A 14 -48.80 2.16 8.31
CA LYS A 14 -47.60 1.38 7.91
C LYS A 14 -46.47 2.29 7.43
N LEU A 15 -46.78 3.35 6.69
CA LEU A 15 -45.79 4.34 6.26
C LEU A 15 -45.20 5.11 7.46
N ALA A 16 -46.02 5.49 8.41
CA ALA A 16 -45.57 6.14 9.64
C ALA A 16 -44.71 5.20 10.51
N ASP A 17 -45.08 3.91 10.62
CA ASP A 17 -44.25 2.91 11.31
C ASP A 17 -42.89 2.68 10.61
N LEU A 18 -42.85 2.68 9.28
CA LEU A 18 -41.60 2.60 8.53
C LEU A 18 -40.67 3.79 8.84
N GLN A 19 -41.18 5.01 8.79
CA GLN A 19 -40.42 6.21 9.13
C GLN A 19 -39.86 6.16 10.55
N ARG A 20 -40.69 5.75 11.52
CA ARG A 20 -40.25 5.57 12.90
C ARG A 20 -39.11 4.53 13.02
N ARG A 21 -39.21 3.41 12.29
CA ARG A 21 -38.17 2.38 12.30
C ARG A 21 -36.88 2.84 11.64
N ILE A 22 -36.97 3.60 10.56
CA ILE A 22 -35.80 4.22 9.91
C ILE A 22 -35.11 5.17 10.90
N GLU A 23 -35.86 6.02 11.58
CA GLU A 23 -35.34 6.94 12.59
C GLU A 23 -34.66 6.17 13.76
N GLU A 24 -35.31 5.09 14.24
CA GLU A 24 -34.77 4.23 15.28
C GLU A 24 -33.50 3.49 14.80
N ALA A 25 -33.41 3.06 13.54
CA ALA A 25 -32.24 2.42 12.96
C ALA A 25 -31.08 3.40 12.78
N THR A 26 -31.36 4.60 12.32
CA THR A 26 -30.38 5.67 12.15
C THR A 26 -29.73 6.07 13.48
N HIS A 27 -30.50 6.06 14.57
CA HIS A 27 -30.05 6.41 15.92
C HIS A 27 -29.97 5.20 16.87
N ALA A 28 -29.57 4.03 16.33
CA ALA A 28 -29.54 2.79 17.10
C ALA A 28 -28.53 2.81 18.26
N GLY A 29 -27.46 3.61 18.17
CA GLY A 29 -26.57 3.93 19.26
C GLY A 29 -27.19 4.89 20.26
N SER A 30 -27.00 4.67 21.57
CA SER A 30 -27.53 5.61 22.57
C SER A 30 -26.85 6.97 22.49
N ALA A 31 -27.61 8.07 22.72
CA ALA A 31 -27.05 9.43 22.74
C ALA A 31 -25.82 9.56 23.62
N ARG A 32 -25.81 8.93 24.80
CA ARG A 32 -24.66 8.90 25.70
C ARG A 32 -23.44 8.21 25.08
N ALA A 33 -23.64 7.15 24.29
CA ALA A 33 -22.54 6.45 23.62
C ALA A 33 -21.95 7.29 22.48
N VAL A 34 -22.81 7.99 21.73
CA VAL A 34 -22.40 8.95 20.68
C VAL A 34 -21.61 10.11 21.29
N GLU A 35 -22.11 10.73 22.37
CA GLU A 35 -21.37 11.79 23.09
C GLU A 35 -19.98 11.33 23.56
N LYS A 36 -19.86 10.10 24.06
CA LYS A 36 -18.56 9.52 24.46
C LYS A 36 -17.64 9.28 23.28
N GLN A 37 -18.18 8.94 22.11
CA GLN A 37 -17.43 8.78 20.88
C GLN A 37 -16.84 10.12 20.44
N HIS A 38 -17.68 11.16 20.35
CA HIS A 38 -17.26 12.52 20.00
C HIS A 38 -16.27 13.12 21.02
N ALA A 39 -16.47 12.88 22.30
CA ALA A 39 -15.55 13.35 23.36
C ALA A 39 -14.12 12.77 23.24
N LYS A 40 -13.94 11.68 22.49
CA LYS A 40 -12.63 11.11 22.14
C LYS A 40 -12.06 11.64 20.82
N GLY A 41 -12.72 12.60 20.19
CA GLY A 41 -12.36 13.11 18.87
C GLY A 41 -12.69 12.15 17.72
N LYS A 42 -13.60 11.17 17.94
CA LYS A 42 -13.95 10.14 16.97
C LYS A 42 -15.34 10.39 16.39
N LEU A 43 -15.52 10.10 15.12
CA LEU A 43 -16.79 10.15 14.42
C LEU A 43 -17.62 8.88 14.67
N THR A 44 -18.93 8.96 14.39
CA THR A 44 -19.80 7.79 14.33
C THR A 44 -19.62 7.03 13.01
N ALA A 45 -20.12 5.78 12.97
CA ALA A 45 -20.07 4.97 11.76
C ALA A 45 -20.72 5.65 10.54
N ARG A 46 -21.85 6.36 10.74
CA ARG A 46 -22.58 7.07 9.69
C ARG A 46 -21.86 8.33 9.22
N GLU A 47 -21.36 9.15 10.15
CA GLU A 47 -20.57 10.35 9.82
C GLU A 47 -19.33 10.02 8.98
N ARG A 48 -18.69 8.87 9.22
CA ARG A 48 -17.57 8.38 8.41
C ARG A 48 -17.99 8.01 7.00
N ILE A 49 -19.14 7.38 6.82
CA ILE A 49 -19.71 7.04 5.51
C ILE A 49 -20.07 8.32 4.76
N ASP A 50 -20.70 9.28 5.42
CA ASP A 50 -21.09 10.57 4.83
C ASP A 50 -19.86 11.38 4.36
N LEU A 51 -18.73 11.28 5.07
CA LEU A 51 -17.47 11.91 4.65
C LEU A 51 -16.80 11.17 3.49
N LEU A 52 -16.92 9.84 3.44
CA LEU A 52 -16.28 9.03 2.41
C LEU A 52 -17.01 9.12 1.06
N LEU A 53 -18.33 9.01 1.07
CA LEU A 53 -19.14 8.88 -0.14
C LEU A 53 -19.62 10.25 -0.64
N ASP A 54 -19.93 10.32 -1.93
CA ASP A 54 -20.55 11.48 -2.52
C ASP A 54 -21.91 11.77 -1.86
N GLU A 55 -22.22 13.05 -1.67
CA GLU A 55 -23.44 13.49 -1.00
C GLU A 55 -24.70 12.85 -1.61
N GLY A 56 -25.52 12.23 -0.77
CA GLY A 56 -26.78 11.59 -1.17
C GLY A 56 -26.63 10.30 -1.96
N SER A 57 -25.41 9.77 -2.16
CA SER A 57 -25.19 8.54 -2.92
C SER A 57 -25.35 7.26 -2.09
N PHE A 58 -25.31 7.35 -0.76
CA PHE A 58 -25.34 6.19 0.11
C PHE A 58 -26.67 5.45 0.09
N VAL A 59 -26.61 4.14 -0.14
CA VAL A 59 -27.75 3.21 -0.02
C VAL A 59 -27.38 2.15 1.01
N GLU A 60 -28.06 2.19 2.15
CA GLU A 60 -27.84 1.23 3.23
C GLU A 60 -28.45 -0.13 2.91
N LEU A 61 -27.75 -1.19 3.27
CA LEU A 61 -28.21 -2.57 3.20
C LEU A 61 -28.42 -3.11 4.63
N ASP A 62 -29.53 -3.84 4.83
CA ASP A 62 -29.84 -4.52 6.09
C ASP A 62 -29.92 -3.60 7.32
N GLU A 63 -30.41 -2.37 7.16
CA GLU A 63 -30.59 -1.41 8.26
C GLU A 63 -31.44 -1.96 9.42
N PHE A 64 -32.44 -2.80 9.12
CA PHE A 64 -33.34 -3.40 10.11
C PHE A 64 -32.84 -4.75 10.67
N ALA A 65 -31.69 -5.25 10.25
CA ALA A 65 -31.17 -6.50 10.75
C ALA A 65 -30.78 -6.40 12.23
N ARG A 66 -31.04 -7.46 13.01
CA ARG A 66 -30.80 -7.53 14.45
C ARG A 66 -30.22 -8.89 14.82
N HIS A 67 -29.34 -8.96 15.83
CA HIS A 67 -28.83 -10.23 16.31
C HIS A 67 -29.94 -11.18 16.77
N ARG A 68 -29.65 -12.48 16.73
CA ARG A 68 -30.57 -13.57 17.08
C ARG A 68 -30.19 -14.24 18.40
N SER A 69 -29.11 -13.80 19.06
CA SER A 69 -28.62 -14.42 20.28
C SER A 69 -29.58 -14.26 21.44
N THR A 70 -29.73 -15.33 22.21
CA THR A 70 -30.56 -15.41 23.43
C THR A 70 -29.71 -15.65 24.67
N ASN A 71 -28.38 -15.60 24.56
CA ASN A 71 -27.44 -15.91 25.62
C ASN A 71 -27.15 -14.69 26.50
N PHE A 72 -26.92 -14.92 27.77
CA PHE A 72 -26.42 -13.92 28.73
C PHE A 72 -27.26 -12.63 28.82
N GLY A 73 -28.55 -12.68 28.47
CA GLY A 73 -29.47 -11.54 28.58
C GLY A 73 -29.34 -10.51 27.44
N ILE A 74 -28.55 -10.78 26.41
CA ILE A 74 -28.35 -9.87 25.26
C ILE A 74 -29.66 -9.69 24.45
N GLU A 75 -30.57 -10.66 24.50
CA GLU A 75 -31.89 -10.63 23.86
C GLU A 75 -32.78 -9.46 24.31
N LYS A 76 -32.47 -8.85 25.47
CA LYS A 76 -33.18 -7.69 26.00
C LYS A 76 -32.78 -6.38 25.30
N ASN A 77 -31.66 -6.39 24.60
CA ASN A 77 -31.17 -5.24 23.84
C ASN A 77 -30.83 -5.67 22.40
N ARG A 78 -31.73 -5.37 21.48
CA ARG A 78 -31.62 -5.75 20.07
C ARG A 78 -31.65 -4.51 19.17
N PRO A 79 -30.58 -3.70 19.14
CA PRO A 79 -30.51 -2.52 18.30
C PRO A 79 -30.56 -2.90 16.82
N TYR A 80 -31.13 -2.05 15.99
CA TYR A 80 -31.06 -2.19 14.54
C TYR A 80 -29.62 -2.08 14.04
N GLY A 81 -29.32 -2.71 12.91
CA GLY A 81 -28.01 -2.69 12.29
C GLY A 81 -26.94 -3.56 12.95
N ASP A 82 -27.19 -4.06 14.18
CA ASP A 82 -26.31 -4.97 14.95
C ASP A 82 -24.86 -4.49 15.14
N GLY A 83 -24.61 -3.17 15.09
CA GLY A 83 -23.27 -2.60 15.34
C GLY A 83 -22.38 -2.45 14.10
N VAL A 84 -22.94 -2.57 12.91
CA VAL A 84 -22.25 -2.24 11.65
C VAL A 84 -23.20 -1.64 10.64
N VAL A 85 -22.80 -0.54 10.02
CA VAL A 85 -23.51 0.08 8.89
C VAL A 85 -22.89 -0.43 7.60
N THR A 86 -23.69 -0.99 6.70
CA THR A 86 -23.23 -1.61 5.46
C THR A 86 -24.04 -1.09 4.27
N GLY A 87 -23.40 -0.92 3.13
CA GLY A 87 -24.09 -0.46 1.94
C GLY A 87 -23.14 -0.14 0.79
N TYR A 88 -23.61 0.67 -0.11
CA TYR A 88 -22.84 1.14 -1.26
C TYR A 88 -23.21 2.59 -1.58
N GLY A 89 -22.33 3.25 -2.29
CA GLY A 89 -22.50 4.61 -2.80
C GLY A 89 -21.46 4.89 -3.86
N THR A 90 -21.12 6.16 -4.05
CA THR A 90 -20.08 6.56 -5.00
C THR A 90 -18.99 7.38 -4.33
N VAL A 91 -17.77 7.32 -4.88
CA VAL A 91 -16.67 8.26 -4.63
C VAL A 91 -16.26 8.80 -6.00
N ASP A 92 -16.32 10.11 -6.18
CA ASP A 92 -16.12 10.77 -7.47
C ASP A 92 -16.94 10.12 -8.61
N GLY A 93 -18.22 9.82 -8.32
CA GLY A 93 -19.17 9.19 -9.23
C GLY A 93 -18.95 7.70 -9.49
N ARG A 94 -17.92 7.06 -8.92
CA ARG A 94 -17.62 5.64 -9.11
C ARG A 94 -18.18 4.79 -7.96
N PRO A 95 -18.83 3.64 -8.25
CA PRO A 95 -19.39 2.77 -7.21
C PRO A 95 -18.33 2.25 -6.25
N VAL A 96 -18.64 2.30 -4.96
CA VAL A 96 -17.84 1.75 -3.86
C VAL A 96 -18.77 1.06 -2.87
N CYS A 97 -18.41 -0.13 -2.41
CA CYS A 97 -19.06 -0.80 -1.30
C CYS A 97 -18.36 -0.43 0.01
N VAL A 98 -19.12 -0.25 1.06
CA VAL A 98 -18.62 0.18 2.36
C VAL A 98 -19.25 -0.60 3.50
N TYR A 99 -18.46 -0.90 4.52
CA TYR A 99 -18.94 -1.23 5.85
C TYR A 99 -18.23 -0.36 6.88
N SER A 100 -18.96 0.13 7.87
CA SER A 100 -18.45 0.95 8.96
C SER A 100 -18.89 0.38 10.30
N GLN A 101 -17.94 -0.02 11.11
CA GLN A 101 -18.19 -0.58 12.43
C GLN A 101 -18.64 0.52 13.39
N ASP A 102 -19.70 0.25 14.15
CA ASP A 102 -20.27 1.19 15.10
C ASP A 102 -19.89 0.83 16.54
N PHE A 103 -18.89 1.51 17.07
CA PHE A 103 -18.43 1.29 18.44
C PHE A 103 -19.49 1.65 19.50
N THR A 104 -20.50 2.45 19.15
CA THR A 104 -21.58 2.84 20.05
C THR A 104 -22.54 1.68 20.37
N ILE A 105 -22.50 0.60 19.57
CA ILE A 105 -23.34 -0.59 19.70
C ILE A 105 -22.44 -1.79 20.01
N PHE A 106 -22.54 -2.35 21.21
CA PHE A 106 -21.76 -3.50 21.69
C PHE A 106 -20.23 -3.34 21.52
N GLY A 107 -19.73 -2.09 21.56
CA GLY A 107 -18.31 -1.81 21.34
C GLY A 107 -17.82 -2.22 19.95
N GLY A 108 -18.67 -2.23 18.95
CA GLY A 108 -18.35 -2.64 17.57
C GLY A 108 -17.96 -4.11 17.46
N SER A 109 -18.31 -4.97 18.43
CA SER A 109 -17.93 -6.38 18.42
C SER A 109 -18.74 -7.18 17.39
N LEU A 110 -18.02 -8.06 16.68
CA LEU A 110 -18.59 -8.88 15.61
C LEU A 110 -19.41 -10.04 16.18
N GLY A 111 -20.70 -10.04 15.87
CA GLY A 111 -21.63 -11.15 16.09
C GLY A 111 -22.07 -11.79 14.76
N GLU A 112 -23.04 -12.73 14.83
CA GLU A 112 -23.56 -13.44 13.66
C GLU A 112 -24.08 -12.48 12.58
N VAL A 113 -25.11 -11.70 12.91
CA VAL A 113 -25.79 -10.81 11.95
C VAL A 113 -24.85 -9.70 11.47
N TYR A 114 -24.05 -9.15 12.35
CA TYR A 114 -22.99 -8.22 12.01
C TYR A 114 -22.06 -8.77 10.92
N GLY A 115 -21.54 -10.00 11.11
CA GLY A 115 -20.67 -10.64 10.11
C GLY A 115 -21.40 -10.98 8.81
N GLU A 116 -22.67 -11.46 8.89
CA GLU A 116 -23.51 -11.71 7.71
C GLU A 116 -23.71 -10.46 6.85
N LYS A 117 -23.86 -9.29 7.47
CA LYS A 117 -23.97 -8.00 6.76
C LYS A 117 -22.70 -7.65 6.00
N ILE A 118 -21.52 -7.80 6.63
CA ILE A 118 -20.23 -7.56 5.97
C ILE A 118 -20.03 -8.54 4.81
N VAL A 119 -20.26 -9.82 5.05
CA VAL A 119 -20.19 -10.88 4.02
C VAL A 119 -21.05 -10.55 2.81
N LYS A 120 -22.29 -10.09 3.06
CA LYS A 120 -23.23 -9.72 2.00
C LYS A 120 -22.72 -8.55 1.15
N VAL A 121 -22.19 -7.49 1.78
CA VAL A 121 -21.68 -6.33 1.05
C VAL A 121 -20.40 -6.67 0.27
N MET A 122 -19.54 -7.55 0.79
CA MET A 122 -18.37 -8.04 0.07
C MET A 122 -18.77 -8.91 -1.15
N ASP A 123 -19.75 -9.79 -0.99
CA ASP A 123 -20.29 -10.57 -2.11
C ASP A 123 -20.95 -9.68 -3.16
N PHE A 124 -21.62 -8.59 -2.73
CA PHE A 124 -22.18 -7.59 -3.62
C PHE A 124 -21.09 -6.85 -4.40
N ALA A 125 -20.01 -6.45 -3.74
CA ALA A 125 -18.85 -5.81 -4.38
C ALA A 125 -18.21 -6.70 -5.45
N LEU A 126 -17.97 -7.98 -5.12
CA LEU A 126 -17.40 -8.95 -6.06
C LEU A 126 -18.28 -9.18 -7.30
N LYS A 127 -19.60 -9.24 -7.12
CA LYS A 127 -20.55 -9.41 -8.24
C LYS A 127 -20.62 -8.20 -9.16
N ASN A 128 -20.41 -7.01 -8.62
CA ASN A 128 -20.49 -5.76 -9.35
C ASN A 128 -19.13 -5.23 -9.80
N GLY A 129 -18.03 -5.81 -9.31
CA GLY A 129 -16.69 -5.38 -9.65
C GLY A 129 -16.39 -3.97 -9.16
N CYS A 130 -16.67 -3.66 -7.90
CA CYS A 130 -16.36 -2.36 -7.30
C CYS A 130 -15.54 -2.49 -6.00
N PRO A 131 -14.74 -1.46 -5.65
CA PRO A 131 -13.91 -1.48 -4.45
C PRO A 131 -14.70 -1.69 -3.16
N VAL A 132 -14.03 -2.23 -2.14
CA VAL A 132 -14.55 -2.34 -0.77
C VAL A 132 -13.72 -1.50 0.16
N VAL A 133 -14.37 -0.60 0.90
CA VAL A 133 -13.76 0.16 2.00
C VAL A 133 -14.35 -0.31 3.31
N GLY A 134 -13.50 -0.88 4.17
CA GLY A 134 -13.86 -1.28 5.53
C GLY A 134 -13.38 -0.28 6.56
N ILE A 135 -14.29 0.32 7.32
CA ILE A 135 -13.97 1.27 8.39
C ILE A 135 -14.09 0.52 9.71
N ASN A 136 -12.95 0.31 10.37
CA ASN A 136 -12.80 -0.59 11.50
C ASN A 136 -12.70 0.18 12.83
N ASP A 137 -13.66 -0.08 13.72
CA ASP A 137 -13.75 0.48 15.07
C ASP A 137 -14.46 -0.51 15.99
N GLY A 138 -13.79 -1.61 16.33
CA GLY A 138 -14.45 -2.70 17.03
C GLY A 138 -13.56 -3.52 17.97
N GLY A 139 -14.18 -4.02 19.03
CA GLY A 139 -13.53 -4.78 20.10
C GLY A 139 -13.29 -6.26 19.80
N GLY A 140 -13.34 -6.71 18.53
CA GLY A 140 -13.13 -8.12 18.17
C GLY A 140 -14.42 -8.95 18.20
N ALA A 141 -14.32 -10.24 18.58
CA ALA A 141 -15.47 -11.15 18.60
C ALA A 141 -16.45 -10.84 19.72
N ARG A 142 -17.75 -10.88 19.44
CA ARG A 142 -18.81 -10.79 20.46
C ARG A 142 -18.87 -12.06 21.28
N ILE A 143 -18.33 -12.03 22.48
CA ILE A 143 -18.11 -13.22 23.34
C ILE A 143 -19.44 -13.94 23.64
N GLN A 144 -20.54 -13.20 23.79
CA GLN A 144 -21.86 -13.76 24.09
C GLN A 144 -22.41 -14.68 22.98
N GLU A 145 -21.90 -14.56 21.77
CA GLU A 145 -22.31 -15.39 20.62
C GLU A 145 -21.38 -16.58 20.37
N GLY A 146 -20.28 -16.64 21.10
CA GLY A 146 -19.36 -17.81 21.08
C GLY A 146 -18.73 -18.08 19.73
N VAL A 147 -18.66 -19.35 19.33
CA VAL A 147 -17.98 -19.79 18.11
C VAL A 147 -18.60 -19.25 16.81
N VAL A 148 -19.85 -18.85 16.83
CA VAL A 148 -20.52 -18.27 15.66
C VAL A 148 -19.81 -16.98 15.21
N ALA A 149 -19.40 -16.14 16.15
CA ALA A 149 -18.60 -14.94 15.84
C ALA A 149 -17.29 -15.30 15.13
N LEU A 150 -16.60 -16.37 15.55
CA LEU A 150 -15.37 -16.83 14.89
C LEU A 150 -15.64 -17.35 13.48
N GLY A 151 -16.75 -18.06 13.27
CA GLY A 151 -17.17 -18.54 11.95
C GLY A 151 -17.34 -17.38 10.95
N LEU A 152 -17.94 -16.26 11.39
CA LEU A 152 -18.14 -15.09 10.53
C LEU A 152 -16.82 -14.35 10.24
N PHE A 153 -15.88 -14.29 11.14
CA PHE A 153 -14.52 -13.82 10.82
C PHE A 153 -13.91 -14.64 9.69
N ALA A 154 -13.97 -15.97 9.77
CA ALA A 154 -13.44 -16.84 8.73
C ALA A 154 -14.14 -16.63 7.37
N GLU A 155 -15.46 -16.40 7.36
CA GLU A 155 -16.20 -16.09 6.14
C GLU A 155 -15.77 -14.73 5.53
N ILE A 156 -15.45 -13.72 6.35
CA ILE A 156 -14.88 -12.45 5.90
C ILE A 156 -13.49 -12.69 5.31
N PHE A 157 -12.59 -13.41 6.01
CA PHE A 157 -11.22 -13.67 5.51
C PHE A 157 -11.23 -14.40 4.17
N ARG A 158 -12.13 -15.39 4.02
CA ARG A 158 -12.30 -16.10 2.75
C ARG A 158 -12.66 -15.16 1.62
N ARG A 159 -13.52 -14.15 1.88
CA ARG A 159 -13.90 -13.17 0.87
C ARG A 159 -12.80 -12.17 0.59
N ASN A 160 -12.02 -11.75 1.61
CA ASN A 160 -10.82 -10.95 1.37
C ASN A 160 -9.86 -11.66 0.40
N VAL A 161 -9.63 -12.96 0.60
CA VAL A 161 -8.77 -13.76 -0.30
C VAL A 161 -9.37 -13.86 -1.70
N HIS A 162 -10.68 -14.10 -1.83
CA HIS A 162 -11.34 -14.18 -3.14
C HIS A 162 -11.38 -12.82 -3.87
N ALA A 163 -11.41 -11.72 -3.13
CA ALA A 163 -11.41 -10.37 -3.66
C ALA A 163 -10.00 -9.85 -3.99
N SER A 164 -8.96 -10.46 -3.42
CA SER A 164 -7.57 -10.06 -3.61
C SER A 164 -7.17 -10.12 -5.08
N GLY A 165 -6.72 -8.98 -5.62
CA GLY A 165 -6.41 -8.82 -7.04
C GLY A 165 -7.62 -8.83 -7.98
N VAL A 166 -8.84 -8.79 -7.45
CA VAL A 166 -10.10 -8.71 -8.24
C VAL A 166 -10.74 -7.33 -8.09
N VAL A 167 -10.95 -6.89 -6.87
CA VAL A 167 -11.44 -5.54 -6.54
C VAL A 167 -10.53 -4.93 -5.48
N PRO A 168 -10.23 -3.62 -5.53
CA PRO A 168 -9.46 -2.95 -4.50
C PRO A 168 -10.13 -3.07 -3.13
N GLN A 169 -9.35 -3.40 -2.11
CA GLN A 169 -9.78 -3.53 -0.74
C GLN A 169 -8.97 -2.59 0.15
N ILE A 170 -9.63 -1.65 0.81
CA ILE A 170 -8.99 -0.66 1.68
C ILE A 170 -9.56 -0.80 3.09
N SER A 171 -8.67 -0.96 4.07
CA SER A 171 -9.02 -0.98 5.49
C SER A 171 -8.60 0.32 6.17
N LEU A 172 -9.59 1.02 6.71
CA LEU A 172 -9.39 2.23 7.49
C LEU A 172 -9.60 1.90 8.98
N ILE A 173 -8.57 2.04 9.78
CA ILE A 173 -8.59 1.75 11.21
C ILE A 173 -8.71 3.06 11.99
N VAL A 174 -9.83 3.26 12.65
CA VAL A 174 -10.17 4.51 13.34
C VAL A 174 -10.41 4.30 14.85
N GLY A 175 -10.21 3.09 15.31
CA GLY A 175 -10.37 2.71 16.70
C GLY A 175 -9.69 1.38 17.01
N PRO A 176 -10.10 0.68 18.08
CA PRO A 176 -9.58 -0.64 18.38
C PRO A 176 -9.89 -1.62 17.23
N CYS A 177 -8.90 -2.43 16.89
CA CYS A 177 -9.01 -3.55 15.97
C CYS A 177 -8.14 -4.68 16.56
N ALA A 178 -8.76 -5.58 17.33
CA ALA A 178 -8.02 -6.53 18.16
C ALA A 178 -8.42 -7.98 17.90
N GLY A 179 -7.50 -8.90 18.18
CA GLY A 179 -7.71 -10.34 18.01
C GLY A 179 -7.96 -10.72 16.56
N GLY A 180 -9.00 -11.53 16.29
CA GLY A 180 -9.36 -11.95 14.93
C GLY A 180 -9.64 -10.82 13.95
N ALA A 181 -10.03 -9.64 14.45
CA ALA A 181 -10.34 -8.49 13.61
C ALA A 181 -9.15 -7.96 12.80
N VAL A 182 -7.90 -8.17 13.24
CA VAL A 182 -6.70 -7.66 12.56
C VAL A 182 -6.34 -8.42 11.28
N TYR A 183 -6.82 -9.65 11.12
CA TYR A 183 -6.44 -10.48 9.96
C TYR A 183 -7.06 -9.98 8.67
N SER A 184 -8.31 -9.51 8.69
CA SER A 184 -8.96 -8.92 7.51
C SER A 184 -8.16 -7.71 6.97
N PRO A 185 -7.85 -6.67 7.76
CA PRO A 185 -6.97 -5.58 7.31
C PRO A 185 -5.62 -6.04 6.76
N ALA A 186 -5.00 -7.05 7.38
CA ALA A 186 -3.71 -7.56 6.92
C ALA A 186 -3.76 -8.25 5.54
N ILE A 187 -4.94 -8.74 5.13
CA ILE A 187 -5.16 -9.35 3.81
C ILE A 187 -5.51 -8.30 2.75
N THR A 188 -6.11 -7.18 3.13
CA THR A 188 -6.53 -6.11 2.20
C THR A 188 -5.32 -5.44 1.52
N ASP A 189 -5.56 -4.69 0.46
CA ASP A 189 -4.48 -4.08 -0.34
C ASP A 189 -3.82 -2.91 0.40
N PHE A 190 -4.60 -2.09 1.09
CA PHE A 190 -4.13 -0.94 1.85
C PHE A 190 -4.75 -0.88 3.23
N THR A 191 -3.93 -0.54 4.23
CA THR A 191 -4.36 -0.27 5.61
C THR A 191 -3.96 1.14 6.00
N VAL A 192 -4.93 1.96 6.38
CA VAL A 192 -4.73 3.34 6.84
C VAL A 192 -5.06 3.39 8.33
N MET A 193 -4.23 4.02 9.13
CA MET A 193 -4.42 4.12 10.58
C MET A 193 -4.40 5.57 11.04
N VAL A 194 -5.32 5.91 11.96
CA VAL A 194 -5.36 7.24 12.59
C VAL A 194 -4.47 7.25 13.83
N ASP A 195 -3.61 8.24 13.95
CA ASP A 195 -2.69 8.37 15.10
C ASP A 195 -3.47 8.52 16.42
N GLN A 196 -2.96 7.96 17.50
CA GLN A 196 -3.48 7.99 18.88
C GLN A 196 -4.87 7.35 19.10
N THR A 197 -5.69 7.15 18.07
CA THR A 197 -7.05 6.60 18.23
C THR A 197 -7.18 5.18 17.73
N SER A 198 -6.34 4.75 16.80
CA SER A 198 -6.38 3.41 16.22
C SER A 198 -5.31 2.48 16.80
N HIS A 199 -5.71 1.24 17.05
CA HIS A 199 -4.80 0.22 17.58
C HIS A 199 -5.07 -1.13 16.92
N MET A 200 -4.01 -1.79 16.47
CA MET A 200 -4.07 -3.16 15.93
C MET A 200 -3.13 -4.06 16.72
N PHE A 201 -3.62 -5.17 17.26
CA PHE A 201 -2.80 -6.23 17.86
C PHE A 201 -3.59 -7.54 17.92
N ILE A 202 -2.89 -8.66 17.85
CA ILE A 202 -3.51 -9.99 18.04
C ILE A 202 -3.92 -10.17 19.50
N THR A 203 -3.02 -9.85 20.42
CA THR A 203 -3.24 -9.89 21.87
C THR A 203 -2.89 -8.56 22.49
N GLY A 204 -3.79 -8.04 23.34
CA GLY A 204 -3.58 -6.75 23.98
C GLY A 204 -2.52 -6.77 25.09
N PRO A 205 -2.11 -5.56 25.56
CA PRO A 205 -1.06 -5.40 26.57
C PRO A 205 -1.24 -6.22 27.83
N ASP A 206 -2.47 -6.32 28.35
CA ASP A 206 -2.78 -7.05 29.59
C ASP A 206 -2.49 -8.56 29.47
N VAL A 207 -2.79 -9.14 28.31
CA VAL A 207 -2.53 -10.55 28.03
C VAL A 207 -1.03 -10.80 27.87
N ILE A 208 -0.33 -9.91 27.16
CA ILE A 208 1.14 -9.97 27.01
C ILE A 208 1.79 -9.93 28.38
N LYS A 209 1.42 -8.96 29.23
CA LYS A 209 1.93 -8.84 30.58
C LYS A 209 1.70 -10.11 31.42
N THR A 210 0.54 -10.71 31.28
CA THR A 210 0.19 -11.93 32.04
C THR A 210 0.99 -13.15 31.56
N VAL A 211 1.24 -13.28 30.25
CA VAL A 211 1.85 -14.49 29.67
C VAL A 211 3.36 -14.39 29.57
N THR A 212 3.91 -13.23 29.15
CA THR A 212 5.35 -13.04 28.92
C THR A 212 6.04 -12.22 30.01
N GLY A 213 5.27 -11.49 30.84
CA GLY A 213 5.79 -10.55 31.83
C GLY A 213 6.21 -9.19 31.26
N GLU A 214 6.08 -8.98 29.94
CA GLU A 214 6.42 -7.71 29.31
C GLU A 214 5.37 -6.65 29.64
N ASP A 215 5.83 -5.44 29.97
CA ASP A 215 4.96 -4.28 30.24
C ASP A 215 5.05 -3.31 29.07
N VAL A 216 3.99 -3.22 28.28
CA VAL A 216 3.93 -2.43 27.05
C VAL A 216 2.62 -1.67 26.98
N GLY A 217 2.65 -0.41 26.47
CA GLY A 217 1.46 0.41 26.28
C GLY A 217 0.72 0.10 24.98
N PHE A 218 -0.54 0.55 24.87
CA PHE A 218 -1.36 0.36 23.66
C PHE A 218 -0.72 0.99 22.42
N GLU A 219 -0.23 2.23 22.51
CA GLU A 219 0.43 2.93 21.40
C GLU A 219 1.75 2.28 21.00
N GLU A 220 2.54 1.85 21.97
CA GLU A 220 3.82 1.20 21.72
C GLU A 220 3.64 -0.17 21.06
N LEU A 221 2.64 -0.95 21.50
CA LEU A 221 2.37 -2.28 20.98
C LEU A 221 1.73 -2.24 19.59
N GLY A 222 0.70 -1.44 19.42
CA GLY A 222 -0.17 -1.52 18.25
C GLY A 222 -0.73 -0.20 17.74
N GLY A 223 -0.13 0.93 18.11
CA GLY A 223 -0.52 2.25 17.59
C GLY A 223 -0.16 2.46 16.12
N ALA A 224 -0.73 3.50 15.52
CA ALA A 224 -0.50 3.83 14.12
C ALA A 224 0.98 3.99 13.78
N ARG A 225 1.75 4.65 14.64
CA ARG A 225 3.20 4.83 14.46
C ARG A 225 3.94 3.50 14.39
N THR A 226 3.68 2.58 15.33
CA THR A 226 4.33 1.27 15.37
C THR A 226 4.08 0.48 14.08
N HIS A 227 2.86 0.49 13.58
CA HIS A 227 2.50 -0.23 12.36
C HIS A 227 2.99 0.45 11.07
N ASN A 228 3.20 1.76 11.09
CA ASN A 228 3.77 2.50 9.97
C ASN A 228 5.31 2.54 9.96
N THR A 229 6.00 2.27 11.09
CA THR A 229 7.48 2.35 11.14
C THR A 229 8.15 1.00 11.34
N THR A 230 7.52 0.10 12.10
CA THR A 230 8.16 -1.13 12.60
C THR A 230 7.63 -2.38 11.93
N SER A 231 6.33 -2.62 11.97
CA SER A 231 5.72 -3.83 11.42
C SER A 231 5.42 -3.73 9.92
N GLY A 232 5.17 -2.51 9.41
CA GLY A 232 4.85 -2.28 8.00
C GLY A 232 3.47 -2.77 7.56
N VAL A 233 2.57 -3.12 8.49
CA VAL A 233 1.21 -3.53 8.13
C VAL A 233 0.37 -2.35 7.67
N ALA A 234 0.65 -1.13 8.17
CA ALA A 234 -0.04 0.09 7.77
C ALA A 234 0.70 0.80 6.63
N HIS A 235 -0.07 1.41 5.73
CA HIS A 235 0.41 2.10 4.54
C HIS A 235 0.43 3.62 4.70
N HIS A 236 -0.41 4.15 5.59
CA HIS A 236 -0.48 5.57 5.89
C HIS A 236 -0.87 5.81 7.35
N MET A 237 -0.25 6.81 7.97
CA MET A 237 -0.56 7.29 9.31
C MET A 237 -1.21 8.67 9.19
N ALA A 238 -2.51 8.73 9.41
CA ALA A 238 -3.30 9.95 9.33
C ALA A 238 -3.35 10.68 10.67
N GLY A 239 -3.40 12.01 10.63
CA GLY A 239 -3.51 12.84 11.82
C GLY A 239 -4.89 12.76 12.49
N ASP A 240 -5.93 12.59 11.72
CA ASP A 240 -7.31 12.42 12.17
C ASP A 240 -8.14 11.58 11.18
N GLU A 241 -9.42 11.33 11.52
CA GLU A 241 -10.31 10.52 10.68
C GLU A 241 -10.62 11.17 9.32
N LYS A 242 -10.64 12.49 9.25
CA LYS A 242 -10.87 13.22 7.99
C LYS A 242 -9.67 13.08 7.06
N ASP A 243 -8.46 13.30 7.56
CA ASP A 243 -7.21 13.09 6.83
C ASP A 243 -7.11 11.66 6.30
N ALA A 244 -7.47 10.66 7.13
CA ALA A 244 -7.52 9.27 6.73
C ALA A 244 -8.50 9.00 5.59
N ILE A 245 -9.70 9.58 5.63
CA ILE A 245 -10.72 9.45 4.59
C ILE A 245 -10.27 10.16 3.30
N ASP A 246 -9.68 11.33 3.39
CA ASP A 246 -9.14 12.07 2.25
C ASP A 246 -8.01 11.26 1.57
N TYR A 247 -7.13 10.60 2.34
CA TYR A 247 -6.12 9.69 1.79
C TYR A 247 -6.75 8.47 1.09
N VAL A 248 -7.81 7.88 1.65
CA VAL A 248 -8.56 6.77 1.01
C VAL A 248 -9.18 7.20 -0.31
N LYS A 249 -9.77 8.41 -0.39
CA LYS A 249 -10.26 8.98 -1.65
C LYS A 249 -9.13 9.17 -2.65
N GLY A 250 -7.97 9.67 -2.20
CA GLY A 250 -6.77 9.78 -3.01
C GLY A 250 -6.36 8.43 -3.59
N LEU A 251 -6.25 7.37 -2.79
CA LEU A 251 -5.96 6.02 -3.26
C LEU A 251 -6.97 5.54 -4.31
N LEU A 252 -8.26 5.70 -4.05
CA LEU A 252 -9.32 5.31 -4.98
C LEU A 252 -9.21 6.04 -6.32
N SER A 253 -8.69 7.28 -6.35
CA SER A 253 -8.50 8.04 -7.58
C SER A 253 -7.40 7.48 -8.49
N TYR A 254 -6.47 6.68 -7.95
CA TYR A 254 -5.40 6.01 -8.70
C TYR A 254 -5.75 4.57 -9.08
N LEU A 255 -6.70 3.94 -8.38
CA LEU A 255 -7.06 2.53 -8.54
C LEU A 255 -8.27 2.37 -9.48
N PRO A 256 -8.32 1.29 -10.29
CA PRO A 256 -9.51 0.97 -11.07
C PRO A 256 -10.66 0.48 -10.18
N SER A 257 -11.84 0.34 -10.74
CA SER A 257 -12.96 -0.29 -10.02
C SER A 257 -12.72 -1.79 -9.77
N ASN A 258 -12.04 -2.45 -10.69
CA ASN A 258 -11.69 -3.88 -10.60
C ASN A 258 -10.54 -4.22 -11.57
N ASN A 259 -10.04 -5.44 -11.52
CA ASN A 259 -8.93 -5.93 -12.33
C ASN A 259 -9.20 -6.01 -13.86
N LEU A 260 -10.44 -5.86 -14.29
CA LEU A 260 -10.81 -5.83 -15.72
C LEU A 260 -10.96 -4.40 -16.27
N SER A 261 -10.84 -3.42 -15.41
CA SER A 261 -10.97 -2.00 -15.75
C SER A 261 -9.60 -1.31 -15.69
N GLU A 262 -9.45 -0.27 -16.48
CA GLU A 262 -8.32 0.65 -16.35
C GLU A 262 -8.56 1.62 -15.17
N PRO A 263 -7.50 2.15 -14.54
CA PRO A 263 -7.62 3.24 -13.58
C PRO A 263 -8.30 4.47 -14.19
N PRO A 264 -8.91 5.34 -13.38
CA PRO A 264 -9.43 6.62 -13.85
C PRO A 264 -8.33 7.43 -14.55
N ALA A 265 -8.66 8.01 -15.67
CA ALA A 265 -7.73 8.84 -16.41
C ALA A 265 -8.30 10.25 -16.60
N PHE A 266 -7.43 11.24 -16.51
CA PHE A 266 -7.69 12.66 -16.74
C PHE A 266 -6.75 13.14 -17.85
N PRO A 267 -6.98 12.70 -19.13
CA PRO A 267 -6.01 12.87 -20.18
C PRO A 267 -5.65 14.33 -20.40
N GLU A 268 -4.38 14.62 -20.27
CA GLU A 268 -3.77 15.89 -20.61
C GLU A 268 -2.54 15.61 -21.47
N GLU A 269 -2.44 16.29 -22.60
CA GLU A 269 -1.30 16.07 -23.49
C GLU A 269 -0.06 16.77 -22.93
N ALA A 270 0.96 15.98 -22.60
CA ALA A 270 2.22 16.52 -22.10
C ALA A 270 2.99 17.26 -23.19
N ASP A 271 3.54 18.43 -22.85
CA ASP A 271 4.58 19.04 -23.65
C ASP A 271 5.84 18.14 -23.58
N LEU A 272 6.35 17.78 -24.74
CA LEU A 272 7.54 16.93 -24.87
C LEU A 272 8.83 17.76 -25.10
N GLU A 273 8.75 19.07 -25.12
CA GLU A 273 9.94 19.92 -25.10
C GLU A 273 10.53 19.97 -23.69
N THR A 274 11.84 19.83 -23.59
CA THR A 274 12.55 19.89 -22.30
C THR A 274 12.47 21.29 -21.73
N SER A 275 11.79 21.47 -20.62
CA SER A 275 11.63 22.73 -19.91
C SER A 275 12.87 23.09 -19.08
N ASP A 276 12.90 24.32 -18.55
CA ASP A 276 13.96 24.72 -17.61
C ASP A 276 13.85 23.95 -16.28
N VAL A 277 12.64 23.57 -15.85
CA VAL A 277 12.41 22.72 -14.68
C VAL A 277 12.98 21.32 -14.90
N ASP A 278 12.77 20.72 -16.07
CA ASP A 278 13.37 19.42 -16.39
C ASP A 278 14.90 19.45 -16.33
N ARG A 279 15.54 20.58 -16.71
CA ARG A 279 17.00 20.75 -16.68
C ARG A 279 17.58 20.76 -15.27
N GLU A 280 16.79 20.94 -14.23
CA GLU A 280 17.25 20.81 -12.84
C GLU A 280 17.74 19.40 -12.55
N LEU A 281 17.19 18.38 -13.23
CA LEU A 281 17.64 17.01 -13.11
C LEU A 281 19.07 16.77 -13.61
N ASP A 282 19.56 17.58 -14.55
CA ASP A 282 20.93 17.43 -15.08
C ASP A 282 22.01 17.71 -14.01
N ALA A 283 21.63 18.40 -12.92
CA ALA A 283 22.51 18.67 -11.77
C ALA A 283 22.14 17.88 -10.50
N LEU A 284 21.17 16.96 -10.57
CA LEU A 284 20.67 16.25 -9.39
C LEU A 284 21.71 15.29 -8.79
N ILE A 285 22.47 14.59 -9.65
CA ILE A 285 23.43 13.58 -9.19
C ILE A 285 24.74 14.27 -8.81
N PRO A 286 25.19 14.15 -7.53
CA PRO A 286 26.48 14.70 -7.10
C PRO A 286 27.67 14.04 -7.79
N ASP A 287 28.76 14.79 -8.02
CA ASP A 287 30.02 14.25 -8.57
C ASP A 287 30.61 13.14 -7.70
N SER A 288 30.48 13.28 -6.38
CA SER A 288 30.92 12.23 -5.45
C SER A 288 29.92 11.09 -5.36
N ALA A 289 30.34 9.88 -5.68
CA ALA A 289 29.53 8.67 -5.57
C ALA A 289 29.06 8.37 -4.12
N ASN A 290 29.68 8.98 -3.12
CA ASN A 290 29.33 8.80 -1.70
C ASN A 290 28.38 9.90 -1.17
N GLN A 291 28.14 10.95 -1.95
CA GLN A 291 27.19 11.99 -1.56
C GLN A 291 25.77 11.54 -1.93
N PRO A 292 24.83 11.46 -0.95
CA PRO A 292 23.45 11.12 -1.24
C PRO A 292 22.71 12.30 -1.89
N TYR A 293 21.62 11.99 -2.56
CA TYR A 293 20.62 12.95 -3.06
C TYR A 293 19.23 12.40 -2.78
N ASP A 294 18.21 13.26 -2.85
CA ASP A 294 16.82 12.86 -2.62
C ASP A 294 16.18 12.39 -3.93
N MET A 295 15.79 11.13 -3.98
CA MET A 295 15.14 10.54 -5.15
C MET A 295 13.73 11.10 -5.40
N HIS A 296 13.07 11.70 -4.39
CA HIS A 296 11.78 12.36 -4.61
C HIS A 296 11.86 13.41 -5.71
N VAL A 297 12.97 14.15 -5.78
CA VAL A 297 13.17 15.16 -6.84
C VAL A 297 13.03 14.54 -8.24
N ALA A 298 13.67 13.40 -8.49
CA ALA A 298 13.56 12.73 -9.79
C ALA A 298 12.13 12.22 -10.06
N ILE A 299 11.46 11.72 -9.03
CA ILE A 299 10.08 11.22 -9.12
C ILE A 299 9.13 12.38 -9.45
N GLU A 300 9.18 13.45 -8.70
CA GLU A 300 8.28 14.60 -8.83
C GLU A 300 8.42 15.28 -10.20
N HIS A 301 9.63 15.38 -10.75
CA HIS A 301 9.84 15.95 -12.10
C HIS A 301 9.24 15.11 -13.24
N VAL A 302 8.99 13.83 -13.01
CA VAL A 302 8.37 12.95 -14.00
C VAL A 302 6.85 12.94 -13.90
N LEU A 303 6.31 13.18 -12.72
CA LEU A 303 4.88 13.13 -12.45
C LEU A 303 4.17 14.45 -12.81
N ASP A 304 2.91 14.33 -13.21
CA ASP A 304 2.03 15.47 -13.44
C ASP A 304 1.85 16.23 -12.12
N ASP A 305 1.84 17.57 -12.20
CA ASP A 305 1.67 18.48 -11.06
C ASP A 305 2.67 18.25 -9.90
N HIS A 306 3.73 17.47 -10.15
CA HIS A 306 4.69 17.04 -9.12
C HIS A 306 4.02 16.25 -7.96
N GLU A 307 2.84 15.67 -8.21
CA GLU A 307 2.09 14.95 -7.20
C GLU A 307 2.52 13.49 -7.06
N PHE A 308 3.01 13.13 -5.87
CA PHE A 308 3.38 11.78 -5.50
C PHE A 308 2.61 11.33 -4.25
N LEU A 309 1.65 10.41 -4.41
CA LEU A 309 0.96 9.79 -3.27
C LEU A 309 1.79 8.62 -2.75
N GLU A 310 2.71 8.91 -1.84
CA GLU A 310 3.60 7.91 -1.27
C GLU A 310 2.83 6.94 -0.35
N THR A 311 3.10 5.64 -0.50
CA THR A 311 2.58 4.58 0.37
C THR A 311 3.69 4.05 1.26
N GLN A 312 3.38 3.77 2.53
CA GLN A 312 4.36 3.30 3.51
C GLN A 312 5.60 4.22 3.65
N ALA A 313 5.40 5.54 3.59
CA ALA A 313 6.48 6.52 3.66
C ALA A 313 7.40 6.35 4.89
N LEU A 314 6.85 5.92 6.02
CA LEU A 314 7.57 5.70 7.27
C LEU A 314 8.18 4.30 7.42
N PHE A 315 7.79 3.34 6.56
CA PHE A 315 8.29 1.97 6.60
C PHE A 315 9.31 1.73 5.50
N ALA A 316 10.46 1.15 5.84
CA ALA A 316 11.55 0.91 4.91
C ALA A 316 11.84 2.13 4.00
N PRO A 317 12.25 3.28 4.56
CA PRO A 317 12.40 4.53 3.81
C PRO A 317 13.55 4.52 2.80
N ASN A 318 14.35 3.46 2.78
CA ASN A 318 15.38 3.17 1.77
C ASN A 318 14.80 2.75 0.41
N ILE A 319 13.48 2.47 0.34
CA ILE A 319 12.73 2.30 -0.90
C ILE A 319 11.44 3.11 -0.86
N LEU A 320 11.17 3.84 -1.92
CA LEU A 320 9.96 4.63 -2.10
C LEU A 320 8.97 3.86 -2.94
N THR A 321 7.71 3.87 -2.53
CA THR A 321 6.59 3.29 -3.29
C THR A 321 5.41 4.24 -3.23
N GLY A 322 4.70 4.42 -4.31
CA GLY A 322 3.54 5.30 -4.35
C GLY A 322 2.97 5.47 -5.76
N PHE A 323 1.92 6.25 -5.85
CA PHE A 323 1.22 6.52 -7.09
C PHE A 323 1.42 7.97 -7.54
N GLY A 324 1.36 8.17 -8.84
CA GLY A 324 1.29 9.46 -9.49
C GLY A 324 0.58 9.35 -10.82
N ARG A 325 0.62 10.42 -11.60
CA ARG A 325 0.08 10.42 -12.96
C ARG A 325 1.14 10.87 -13.96
N VAL A 326 1.02 10.32 -15.16
CA VAL A 326 1.75 10.76 -16.34
C VAL A 326 0.74 10.89 -17.47
N GLU A 327 0.57 12.10 -18.01
CA GLU A 327 -0.50 12.45 -18.98
C GLU A 327 -1.90 12.08 -18.44
N GLY A 328 -2.15 12.33 -17.15
CA GLY A 328 -3.41 12.04 -16.49
C GLY A 328 -3.69 10.56 -16.23
N HIS A 329 -2.78 9.65 -16.59
CA HIS A 329 -2.90 8.21 -16.35
C HIS A 329 -2.12 7.77 -15.12
N SER A 330 -2.73 6.94 -14.28
CA SER A 330 -2.09 6.41 -13.07
C SER A 330 -0.85 5.60 -13.41
N VAL A 331 0.22 5.82 -12.63
CA VAL A 331 1.45 5.04 -12.64
C VAL A 331 1.86 4.71 -11.21
N GLY A 332 2.47 3.55 -11.02
CA GLY A 332 3.13 3.19 -9.77
C GLY A 332 4.63 3.51 -9.85
N ILE A 333 5.17 4.03 -8.77
CA ILE A 333 6.59 4.34 -8.63
C ILE A 333 7.23 3.39 -7.63
N VAL A 334 8.37 2.83 -7.99
CA VAL A 334 9.28 2.10 -7.10
C VAL A 334 10.67 2.70 -7.25
N ALA A 335 11.28 3.19 -6.18
CA ALA A 335 12.56 3.88 -6.29
C ALA A 335 13.46 3.62 -5.08
N ASN A 336 14.76 3.43 -5.30
CA ASN A 336 15.73 3.43 -4.21
C ASN A 336 15.90 4.86 -3.68
N GLN A 337 16.01 5.01 -2.34
CA GLN A 337 16.30 6.29 -1.71
C GLN A 337 17.73 6.35 -1.19
N PRO A 338 18.66 7.00 -1.91
CA PRO A 338 20.06 7.05 -1.51
C PRO A 338 20.34 7.72 -0.16
N MET A 339 19.44 8.56 0.31
CA MET A 339 19.55 9.20 1.62
C MET A 339 19.37 8.23 2.79
N GLN A 340 18.84 7.03 2.54
CA GLN A 340 18.58 6.00 3.54
C GLN A 340 19.34 4.72 3.17
N PHE A 341 20.26 4.27 4.03
CA PHE A 341 21.11 3.09 3.77
C PHE A 341 21.76 3.07 2.39
N ALA A 342 22.10 4.27 1.85
CA ALA A 342 22.64 4.45 0.50
C ALA A 342 21.78 3.80 -0.62
N GLY A 343 20.48 3.58 -0.39
CA GLY A 343 19.59 2.91 -1.33
C GLY A 343 19.71 1.37 -1.34
N CYS A 344 20.43 0.76 -0.39
CA CYS A 344 20.51 -0.69 -0.29
C CYS A 344 19.14 -1.34 -0.11
N LEU A 345 18.96 -2.53 -0.67
CA LEU A 345 17.80 -3.38 -0.40
C LEU A 345 18.05 -4.19 0.88
N ASP A 346 17.16 -4.05 1.84
CA ASP A 346 17.04 -4.94 2.99
C ASP A 346 15.77 -5.79 2.87
N ILE A 347 15.50 -6.61 3.88
CA ILE A 347 14.30 -7.45 3.93
C ILE A 347 13.03 -6.63 3.81
N LYS A 348 12.93 -5.53 4.60
CA LYS A 348 11.72 -4.70 4.64
C LYS A 348 11.48 -3.97 3.33
N ALA A 349 12.53 -3.41 2.73
CA ALA A 349 12.46 -2.75 1.42
C ALA A 349 12.04 -3.73 0.31
N SER A 350 12.59 -4.94 0.32
CA SER A 350 12.25 -5.98 -0.66
C SER A 350 10.78 -6.39 -0.58
N GLU A 351 10.25 -6.58 0.63
CA GLU A 351 8.84 -6.96 0.83
C GLU A 351 7.88 -5.81 0.50
N LYS A 352 8.21 -4.58 0.90
CA LYS A 352 7.45 -3.37 0.55
C LYS A 352 7.32 -3.22 -0.97
N ALA A 353 8.44 -3.22 -1.68
CA ALA A 353 8.46 -3.08 -3.12
C ALA A 353 7.76 -4.25 -3.83
N ALA A 354 7.99 -5.50 -3.41
CA ALA A 354 7.35 -6.68 -4.00
C ALA A 354 5.82 -6.63 -3.88
N ARG A 355 5.30 -6.26 -2.70
CA ARG A 355 3.85 -6.11 -2.50
C ARG A 355 3.29 -5.00 -3.39
N PHE A 356 3.98 -3.87 -3.49
CA PHE A 356 3.54 -2.73 -4.29
C PHE A 356 3.51 -3.05 -5.79
N VAL A 357 4.57 -3.67 -6.34
CA VAL A 357 4.60 -4.11 -7.75
C VAL A 357 3.45 -5.06 -8.06
N ARG A 358 3.18 -6.04 -7.17
CA ARG A 358 2.04 -6.96 -7.35
C ARG A 358 0.69 -6.25 -7.29
N THR A 359 0.55 -5.24 -6.45
CA THR A 359 -0.67 -4.42 -6.40
C THR A 359 -0.87 -3.65 -7.71
N CYS A 360 0.19 -3.03 -8.24
CA CYS A 360 0.13 -2.36 -9.53
C CYS A 360 -0.25 -3.32 -10.67
N ASP A 361 0.38 -4.50 -10.73
CA ASP A 361 0.09 -5.50 -11.75
C ASP A 361 -1.36 -6.02 -11.65
N ALA A 362 -1.85 -6.28 -10.44
CA ALA A 362 -3.22 -6.72 -10.23
C ALA A 362 -4.27 -5.70 -10.71
N TYR A 363 -3.94 -4.42 -10.69
CA TYR A 363 -4.86 -3.32 -11.01
C TYR A 363 -4.50 -2.53 -12.27
N ASN A 364 -3.77 -3.14 -13.19
CA ASN A 364 -3.46 -2.56 -14.52
C ASN A 364 -2.71 -1.22 -14.47
N ILE A 365 -1.88 -1.02 -13.45
CA ILE A 365 -1.11 0.21 -13.25
C ILE A 365 0.33 -0.01 -13.72
N PRO A 366 0.81 0.72 -14.75
CA PRO A 366 2.20 0.67 -15.18
C PRO A 366 3.16 1.01 -14.03
N VAL A 367 4.34 0.38 -14.00
CA VAL A 367 5.35 0.63 -12.98
C VAL A 367 6.57 1.32 -13.60
N ILE A 368 6.95 2.44 -13.00
CA ILE A 368 8.19 3.16 -13.28
C ILE A 368 9.15 2.93 -12.12
N THR A 369 10.34 2.41 -12.41
CA THR A 369 11.35 2.10 -11.40
C THR A 369 12.55 3.03 -11.55
N PHE A 370 12.95 3.72 -10.47
CA PHE A 370 14.20 4.49 -10.42
C PHE A 370 15.23 3.72 -9.60
N VAL A 371 16.43 3.53 -10.19
CA VAL A 371 17.46 2.66 -9.62
C VAL A 371 18.70 3.45 -9.23
N ASP A 372 19.01 3.43 -7.93
CA ASP A 372 20.32 3.76 -7.37
C ASP A 372 20.58 2.81 -6.20
N VAL A 373 21.08 1.62 -6.51
CA VAL A 373 21.22 0.52 -5.55
C VAL A 373 22.64 -0.08 -5.55
N PRO A 374 23.38 0.04 -4.45
CA PRO A 374 24.72 -0.54 -4.34
C PRO A 374 24.73 -2.06 -4.07
N GLY A 375 23.58 -2.62 -3.70
CA GLY A 375 23.44 -4.04 -3.38
C GLY A 375 22.36 -4.32 -2.36
N PHE A 376 22.27 -5.58 -1.92
CA PHE A 376 21.54 -5.94 -0.72
C PHE A 376 22.33 -5.55 0.53
N LEU A 377 21.64 -5.15 1.59
CA LEU A 377 22.25 -4.76 2.84
C LEU A 377 22.95 -5.97 3.48
N PRO A 378 24.29 -5.93 3.69
CA PRO A 378 25.00 -7.02 4.33
C PRO A 378 24.75 -7.04 5.84
N GLY A 379 24.83 -8.22 6.44
CA GLY A 379 24.76 -8.38 7.90
C GLY A 379 24.19 -9.73 8.30
N THR A 380 24.66 -10.25 9.44
CA THR A 380 24.18 -11.52 10.00
C THR A 380 22.69 -11.49 10.30
N ASP A 381 22.16 -10.36 10.78
CA ASP A 381 20.73 -10.19 11.05
C ASP A 381 19.90 -10.34 9.77
N GLN A 382 20.34 -9.73 8.66
CA GLN A 382 19.68 -9.88 7.36
C GLN A 382 19.72 -11.34 6.87
N GLU A 383 20.87 -12.00 6.99
CA GLU A 383 21.01 -13.41 6.58
C GLU A 383 20.13 -14.35 7.43
N TYR A 384 20.15 -14.19 8.76
CA TYR A 384 19.39 -15.05 9.69
C TYR A 384 17.90 -14.79 9.61
N ASP A 385 17.47 -13.56 9.38
CA ASP A 385 16.06 -13.18 9.18
C ASP A 385 15.55 -13.55 7.77
N GLY A 386 16.41 -14.10 6.91
CA GLY A 386 16.05 -14.71 5.64
C GLY A 386 15.97 -13.74 4.47
N ILE A 387 16.96 -12.84 4.31
CA ILE A 387 17.07 -11.90 3.17
C ILE A 387 16.97 -12.64 1.83
N ILE A 388 17.54 -13.85 1.69
CA ILE A 388 17.48 -14.65 0.46
C ILE A 388 16.04 -14.96 0.09
N ARG A 389 15.26 -15.53 1.01
CA ARG A 389 13.86 -15.90 0.80
C ARG A 389 12.96 -14.68 0.63
N ARG A 390 13.14 -13.68 1.49
CA ARG A 390 12.29 -12.49 1.53
C ARG A 390 12.64 -11.51 0.41
N GLY A 391 13.93 -11.39 0.05
CA GLY A 391 14.39 -10.63 -1.11
C GLY A 391 13.95 -11.23 -2.45
N ALA A 392 13.85 -12.56 -2.54
CA ALA A 392 13.36 -13.24 -3.73
C ALA A 392 11.90 -12.89 -4.10
N LYS A 393 11.12 -12.37 -3.16
CA LYS A 393 9.76 -11.86 -3.43
C LYS A 393 9.76 -10.73 -4.45
N LEU A 394 10.78 -9.87 -4.43
CA LEU A 394 10.89 -8.76 -5.38
C LEU A 394 11.22 -9.26 -6.79
N ILE A 395 12.11 -10.25 -6.91
CA ILE A 395 12.37 -10.94 -8.19
C ILE A 395 11.08 -11.52 -8.74
N PHE A 396 10.33 -12.23 -7.88
CA PHE A 396 9.08 -12.86 -8.26
C PHE A 396 8.05 -11.84 -8.74
N ALA A 397 7.90 -10.72 -8.04
CA ALA A 397 6.94 -9.68 -8.36
C ALA A 397 7.20 -9.05 -9.75
N TYR A 398 8.44 -8.66 -10.04
CA TYR A 398 8.78 -8.10 -11.35
C TYR A 398 8.67 -9.13 -12.48
N ALA A 399 9.17 -10.35 -12.27
CA ALA A 399 9.13 -11.38 -13.30
C ALA A 399 7.71 -11.92 -13.60
N GLU A 400 6.77 -11.74 -12.68
CA GLU A 400 5.35 -12.12 -12.88
C GLU A 400 4.51 -10.96 -13.44
N ALA A 401 4.95 -9.72 -13.30
CA ALA A 401 4.19 -8.54 -13.73
C ALA A 401 4.00 -8.51 -15.26
N THR A 402 2.77 -8.20 -15.67
CA THR A 402 2.36 -8.11 -17.07
C THR A 402 2.03 -6.70 -17.53
N VAL A 403 1.94 -5.75 -16.61
CA VAL A 403 1.79 -4.32 -16.89
C VAL A 403 3.04 -3.74 -17.55
N PRO A 404 2.96 -2.55 -18.20
CA PRO A 404 4.14 -1.85 -18.66
C PRO A 404 5.15 -1.60 -17.53
N LEU A 405 6.41 -1.94 -17.78
CA LEU A 405 7.53 -1.78 -16.86
C LEU A 405 8.61 -0.90 -17.51
N ILE A 406 8.87 0.26 -16.92
CA ILE A 406 9.91 1.20 -17.37
C ILE A 406 10.90 1.40 -16.24
N THR A 407 12.19 1.18 -16.50
CA THR A 407 13.25 1.35 -15.51
C THR A 407 14.19 2.47 -15.93
N VAL A 408 14.54 3.34 -15.00
CA VAL A 408 15.51 4.43 -15.16
C VAL A 408 16.66 4.23 -14.16
N ILE A 409 17.84 3.95 -14.66
CA ILE A 409 19.04 3.80 -13.83
C ILE A 409 19.70 5.16 -13.70
N THR A 410 19.64 5.74 -12.50
CA THR A 410 20.14 7.10 -12.24
C THR A 410 21.62 7.11 -11.88
N ARG A 411 22.06 6.15 -11.06
CA ARG A 411 23.45 6.04 -10.62
C ARG A 411 23.87 4.58 -10.42
N LYS A 412 23.95 4.06 -9.21
CA LYS A 412 24.44 2.70 -8.91
C LYS A 412 23.42 1.63 -9.28
N ALA A 413 23.90 0.56 -9.88
CA ALA A 413 23.13 -0.65 -10.15
C ALA A 413 24.07 -1.86 -10.08
N PHE A 414 24.30 -2.39 -8.86
CA PHE A 414 25.35 -3.38 -8.62
C PHE A 414 24.80 -4.75 -8.24
N GLY A 415 25.44 -5.78 -8.81
CA GLY A 415 25.22 -7.18 -8.44
C GLY A 415 23.78 -7.63 -8.63
N GLY A 416 23.32 -8.57 -7.78
CA GLY A 416 21.95 -9.07 -7.83
C GLY A 416 20.87 -8.01 -7.59
N ALA A 417 21.21 -6.90 -6.95
CA ALA A 417 20.27 -5.80 -6.75
C ALA A 417 19.93 -5.07 -8.07
N TYR A 418 20.90 -4.97 -9.02
CA TYR A 418 20.62 -4.55 -10.39
C TYR A 418 19.55 -5.42 -11.03
N ASP A 419 19.67 -6.74 -10.90
CA ASP A 419 18.68 -7.66 -11.49
C ASP A 419 17.29 -7.44 -10.91
N VAL A 420 17.17 -7.38 -9.58
CA VAL A 420 15.86 -7.38 -8.91
C VAL A 420 15.12 -6.05 -8.98
N MET A 421 15.79 -4.95 -9.29
CA MET A 421 15.16 -3.62 -9.42
C MET A 421 14.63 -3.38 -10.84
N GLY A 422 13.85 -4.32 -11.37
CA GLY A 422 13.19 -4.16 -12.65
C GLY A 422 14.16 -4.12 -13.84
N SER A 423 15.15 -5.03 -13.88
CA SER A 423 16.09 -5.11 -15.00
C SER A 423 15.42 -5.57 -16.30
N LYS A 424 16.09 -5.31 -17.41
CA LYS A 424 15.70 -5.83 -18.74
C LYS A 424 15.51 -7.34 -18.72
N HIS A 425 16.34 -8.05 -17.96
CA HIS A 425 16.35 -9.51 -17.86
C HIS A 425 15.15 -10.07 -17.10
N LEU A 426 14.55 -9.29 -16.19
CA LEU A 426 13.33 -9.66 -15.48
C LEU A 426 12.04 -9.22 -16.18
N GLY A 427 12.14 -8.68 -17.39
CA GLY A 427 10.96 -8.36 -18.19
C GLY A 427 10.64 -6.88 -18.32
N ALA A 428 11.52 -5.97 -17.89
CA ALA A 428 11.29 -4.55 -18.15
C ALA A 428 11.19 -4.26 -19.65
N ASP A 429 10.14 -3.55 -20.05
CA ASP A 429 9.88 -3.20 -21.44
C ASP A 429 10.89 -2.17 -21.96
N LEU A 430 11.19 -1.17 -21.15
CA LEU A 430 12.17 -0.13 -21.44
C LEU A 430 13.12 0.05 -20.26
N ASN A 431 14.44 -0.02 -20.54
CA ASN A 431 15.49 0.33 -19.59
C ASN A 431 16.25 1.54 -20.10
N LEU A 432 16.15 2.63 -19.36
CA LEU A 432 16.85 3.88 -19.61
C LEU A 432 17.98 4.05 -18.59
N ALA A 433 19.03 4.72 -18.96
CA ALA A 433 20.11 5.06 -18.03
C ALA A 433 20.54 6.52 -18.20
N TRP A 434 20.86 7.16 -17.10
CA TRP A 434 21.55 8.45 -17.14
C TRP A 434 23.05 8.25 -17.42
N PRO A 435 23.77 9.26 -17.90
CA PRO A 435 25.23 9.15 -18.10
C PRO A 435 26.00 8.85 -16.80
N THR A 436 25.42 9.20 -15.66
CA THR A 436 25.93 8.93 -14.30
C THR A 436 25.74 7.49 -13.84
N ALA A 437 25.05 6.65 -14.62
CA ALA A 437 24.77 5.27 -14.25
C ALA A 437 26.05 4.42 -14.21
N GLN A 438 26.15 3.62 -13.15
CA GLN A 438 27.23 2.66 -12.90
C GLN A 438 26.63 1.26 -12.82
N ILE A 439 26.81 0.46 -13.87
CA ILE A 439 26.19 -0.88 -13.96
C ILE A 439 27.29 -1.93 -13.96
N ALA A 440 27.40 -2.70 -12.88
CA ALA A 440 28.46 -3.72 -12.75
C ALA A 440 28.12 -4.79 -11.70
N VAL A 441 28.97 -5.83 -11.64
CA VAL A 441 28.84 -6.88 -10.63
C VAL A 441 29.03 -6.33 -9.21
N MET A 442 29.92 -5.35 -9.04
CA MET A 442 30.19 -4.67 -7.76
C MET A 442 30.90 -3.34 -7.98
N GLY A 443 30.94 -2.49 -6.97
CA GLY A 443 31.68 -1.24 -7.00
C GLY A 443 33.20 -1.45 -7.15
N ALA A 444 33.87 -0.44 -7.72
CA ALA A 444 35.30 -0.54 -8.12
C ALA A 444 36.22 -0.96 -6.98
N GLN A 445 36.06 -0.41 -5.77
CA GLN A 445 36.90 -0.73 -4.64
C GLN A 445 36.87 -2.23 -4.26
N GLY A 446 35.64 -2.80 -4.23
CA GLY A 446 35.46 -4.24 -3.99
C GLY A 446 36.08 -5.10 -5.09
N ALA A 447 35.83 -4.73 -6.34
CA ALA A 447 36.35 -5.43 -7.51
C ALA A 447 37.88 -5.44 -7.55
N VAL A 448 38.51 -4.29 -7.35
CA VAL A 448 39.99 -4.15 -7.35
C VAL A 448 40.62 -4.97 -6.22
N ASN A 449 40.03 -4.95 -5.01
CA ASN A 449 40.55 -5.77 -3.90
C ASN A 449 40.50 -7.28 -4.18
N ILE A 450 39.56 -7.73 -5.02
CA ILE A 450 39.49 -9.15 -5.43
C ILE A 450 40.41 -9.43 -6.60
N LEU A 451 40.28 -8.69 -7.70
CA LEU A 451 40.97 -8.93 -8.94
C LEU A 451 42.50 -8.74 -8.82
N HIS A 452 42.90 -7.72 -8.07
CA HIS A 452 44.32 -7.30 -7.94
C HIS A 452 44.91 -7.59 -6.57
N ARG A 453 44.31 -8.50 -5.79
CA ARG A 453 44.76 -8.85 -4.43
C ARG A 453 46.23 -9.22 -4.37
N ARG A 454 46.71 -10.02 -5.32
CA ARG A 454 48.14 -10.46 -5.35
C ARG A 454 49.05 -9.33 -5.75
N THR A 455 48.68 -8.51 -6.72
CA THR A 455 49.45 -7.35 -7.19
C THR A 455 49.63 -6.33 -6.08
N LEU A 456 48.55 -6.02 -5.36
CA LEU A 456 48.59 -5.07 -4.25
C LEU A 456 49.37 -5.62 -3.05
N ALA A 457 49.25 -6.91 -2.74
CA ALA A 457 49.99 -7.54 -1.65
C ALA A 457 51.52 -7.64 -1.90
N ALA A 458 51.95 -7.54 -3.14
CA ALA A 458 53.38 -7.54 -3.50
C ALA A 458 54.07 -6.17 -3.32
N ILE A 459 53.33 -5.10 -3.07
CA ILE A 459 53.82 -3.75 -2.82
C ILE A 459 54.04 -3.58 -1.32
N GLU A 460 55.31 -3.48 -0.89
CA GLU A 460 55.65 -3.38 0.54
C GLU A 460 55.40 -1.98 1.14
N ASP A 461 55.57 -0.92 0.33
CA ASP A 461 55.31 0.44 0.79
C ASP A 461 53.80 0.74 0.80
N PRO A 462 53.18 1.07 1.96
CA PRO A 462 51.76 1.35 2.06
C PRO A 462 51.27 2.52 1.19
N ALA A 463 52.11 3.56 1.01
CA ALA A 463 51.77 4.71 0.20
C ALA A 463 51.71 4.36 -1.29
N ALA A 464 52.74 3.64 -1.80
CA ALA A 464 52.74 3.14 -3.18
C ALA A 464 51.65 2.10 -3.43
N GLN A 465 51.30 1.29 -2.43
CA GLN A 465 50.20 0.34 -2.52
C GLN A 465 48.85 1.06 -2.67
N ASP A 466 48.63 2.14 -1.90
CA ASP A 466 47.40 2.92 -1.98
C ASP A 466 47.30 3.69 -3.29
N GLU A 467 48.38 4.32 -3.74
CA GLU A 467 48.47 4.95 -5.06
C GLU A 467 48.07 3.98 -6.18
N ARG A 468 48.69 2.80 -6.19
CA ARG A 468 48.37 1.77 -7.19
C ARG A 468 46.93 1.28 -7.09
N ARG A 469 46.39 1.20 -5.90
CA ARG A 469 44.95 0.86 -5.69
C ARG A 469 44.05 1.92 -6.33
N GLN A 470 44.33 3.19 -6.15
CA GLN A 470 43.56 4.28 -6.74
C GLN A 470 43.62 4.27 -8.28
N GLU A 471 44.79 4.02 -8.85
CA GLU A 471 44.95 3.85 -10.30
C GLU A 471 44.07 2.71 -10.83
N LEU A 472 44.10 1.55 -10.17
CA LEU A 472 43.29 0.38 -10.56
C LEU A 472 41.79 0.60 -10.38
N ILE A 473 41.39 1.36 -9.38
CA ILE A 473 39.98 1.76 -9.18
C ILE A 473 39.55 2.63 -10.35
N GLN A 474 40.34 3.64 -10.72
CA GLN A 474 40.04 4.52 -11.84
C GLN A 474 39.97 3.75 -13.17
N GLU A 475 40.93 2.83 -13.41
CA GLU A 475 40.93 1.98 -14.60
C GLU A 475 39.65 1.11 -14.67
N TYR A 476 39.22 0.55 -13.55
CA TYR A 476 38.00 -0.25 -13.46
C TYR A 476 36.75 0.61 -13.69
N GLU A 477 36.70 1.81 -13.12
CA GLU A 477 35.59 2.77 -13.30
C GLU A 477 35.47 3.16 -14.77
N ASP A 478 36.54 3.59 -15.39
CA ASP A 478 36.55 4.00 -16.79
C ASP A 478 36.17 2.86 -17.76
N THR A 479 36.54 1.63 -17.42
CA THR A 479 36.34 0.47 -18.32
C THR A 479 34.96 -0.17 -18.15
N LEU A 480 34.45 -0.31 -16.91
CA LEU A 480 33.29 -1.16 -16.60
C LEU A 480 32.14 -0.44 -15.87
N LEU A 481 32.46 0.62 -15.12
CA LEU A 481 31.44 1.32 -14.30
C LEU A 481 30.81 2.48 -15.06
N ASN A 482 30.17 2.17 -16.19
CA ASN A 482 29.48 3.14 -17.02
C ASN A 482 28.25 2.49 -17.68
N PRO A 483 27.29 3.26 -18.21
CA PRO A 483 26.08 2.70 -18.82
C PRO A 483 26.35 2.08 -20.21
N TYR A 484 27.45 2.44 -20.86
CA TYR A 484 27.69 2.10 -22.28
C TYR A 484 28.02 0.62 -22.47
N VAL A 485 28.69 -0.03 -21.50
CA VAL A 485 28.93 -1.47 -21.53
C VAL A 485 27.64 -2.28 -21.56
N ALA A 486 26.62 -1.84 -20.81
CA ALA A 486 25.30 -2.44 -20.82
C ALA A 486 24.50 -2.08 -22.09
N ALA A 487 24.62 -0.84 -22.56
CA ALA A 487 23.97 -0.38 -23.78
C ALA A 487 24.47 -1.11 -25.03
N GLU A 488 25.79 -1.36 -25.16
CA GLU A 488 26.37 -2.14 -26.25
C GLU A 488 25.81 -3.58 -26.34
N ARG A 489 25.31 -4.11 -25.22
CA ARG A 489 24.69 -5.44 -25.14
C ARG A 489 23.17 -5.42 -25.29
N GLY A 490 22.57 -4.24 -25.41
CA GLY A 490 21.12 -4.07 -25.44
C GLY A 490 20.43 -4.31 -24.10
N TYR A 491 21.17 -4.20 -22.97
CA TYR A 491 20.61 -4.29 -21.62
C TYR A 491 20.03 -2.94 -21.16
N VAL A 492 20.50 -1.86 -21.75
CA VAL A 492 19.97 -0.49 -21.65
C VAL A 492 19.53 -0.08 -23.06
N ASP A 493 18.27 0.29 -23.21
CA ASP A 493 17.67 0.65 -24.50
C ASP A 493 18.12 2.04 -24.97
N ALA A 494 18.35 2.97 -24.02
CA ALA A 494 18.89 4.30 -24.31
C ALA A 494 19.63 4.89 -23.11
N VAL A 495 20.72 5.57 -23.38
CA VAL A 495 21.37 6.49 -22.45
C VAL A 495 20.85 7.87 -22.76
N ILE A 496 20.23 8.53 -21.79
CA ILE A 496 19.47 9.77 -21.95
C ILE A 496 19.97 10.87 -21.01
N MET A 497 19.82 12.12 -21.40
CA MET A 497 20.00 13.23 -20.45
C MET A 497 18.96 13.13 -19.32
N PRO A 498 19.31 13.42 -18.06
CA PRO A 498 18.35 13.40 -16.96
C PRO A 498 17.12 14.27 -17.25
N SER A 499 17.29 15.44 -17.82
CA SER A 499 16.24 16.37 -18.24
C SER A 499 15.28 15.80 -19.32
N GLU A 500 15.63 14.72 -20.00
CA GLU A 500 14.78 14.06 -21.00
C GLU A 500 13.95 12.91 -20.42
N THR A 501 14.09 12.62 -19.13
CA THR A 501 13.49 11.43 -18.49
C THR A 501 11.96 11.42 -18.65
N ARG A 502 11.27 12.51 -18.30
CA ARG A 502 9.81 12.59 -18.46
C ARG A 502 9.38 12.35 -19.91
N ARG A 503 10.05 12.98 -20.86
CA ARG A 503 9.77 12.81 -22.31
C ARG A 503 9.87 11.34 -22.75
N HIS A 504 10.91 10.64 -22.31
CA HIS A 504 11.11 9.23 -22.67
C HIS A 504 10.08 8.33 -22.01
N ILE A 505 9.71 8.59 -20.75
CA ILE A 505 8.66 7.86 -20.04
C ILE A 505 7.31 8.05 -20.72
N VAL A 506 6.93 9.28 -21.05
CA VAL A 506 5.68 9.59 -21.75
C VAL A 506 5.59 8.82 -23.07
N ARG A 507 6.65 8.89 -23.91
CA ARG A 507 6.69 8.15 -25.19
C ARG A 507 6.61 6.64 -24.99
N GLY A 508 7.31 6.12 -23.98
CA GLY A 508 7.28 4.72 -23.59
C GLY A 508 5.87 4.27 -23.20
N LEU A 509 5.22 5.00 -22.29
CA LEU A 509 3.87 4.69 -21.83
C LEU A 509 2.83 4.77 -22.96
N ARG A 510 2.92 5.77 -23.83
CA ARG A 510 2.04 5.86 -25.03
C ARG A 510 2.15 4.61 -25.90
N THR A 511 3.36 4.12 -26.11
CA THR A 511 3.63 2.92 -26.94
C THR A 511 3.16 1.64 -26.23
N LEU A 512 3.43 1.53 -24.93
CA LEU A 512 3.14 0.34 -24.12
C LEU A 512 1.68 0.26 -23.65
N ARG A 513 0.87 1.27 -23.87
CA ARG A 513 -0.55 1.31 -23.47
C ARG A 513 -1.33 0.09 -23.97
N ASN A 514 -0.95 -0.47 -25.10
CA ASN A 514 -1.56 -1.66 -25.68
C ASN A 514 -0.75 -2.95 -25.42
N LYS A 515 0.20 -2.93 -24.49
CA LYS A 515 0.96 -4.13 -24.11
C LYS A 515 0.01 -5.29 -23.80
N ARG A 516 0.31 -6.46 -24.35
CA ARG A 516 -0.37 -7.72 -24.06
C ARG A 516 0.71 -8.77 -23.81
N GLU A 517 0.73 -9.27 -22.61
CA GLU A 517 1.62 -10.33 -22.19
C GLU A 517 0.81 -11.44 -21.52
N ALA A 518 1.07 -12.69 -21.89
CA ALA A 518 0.40 -13.85 -21.31
C ALA A 518 1.45 -14.77 -20.70
N LEU A 519 1.35 -14.95 -19.42
CA LEU A 519 2.18 -15.93 -18.70
C LEU A 519 1.63 -17.35 -18.88
N PRO A 520 2.45 -18.40 -18.68
CA PRO A 520 1.98 -19.77 -18.70
C PRO A 520 0.80 -19.98 -17.74
N PRO A 521 -0.27 -20.70 -18.15
CA PRO A 521 -1.43 -20.94 -17.29
C PRO A 521 -1.04 -21.64 -15.99
N LYS A 522 -1.53 -21.14 -14.87
CA LYS A 522 -1.29 -21.70 -13.53
C LYS A 522 -2.48 -21.39 -12.63
N LYS A 523 -2.69 -22.19 -11.57
CA LYS A 523 -3.74 -21.87 -10.58
C LYS A 523 -3.43 -20.57 -9.83
N HIS A 524 -2.18 -20.40 -9.44
CA HIS A 524 -1.60 -19.20 -8.83
C HIS A 524 -0.08 -19.30 -8.87
N GLY A 525 0.62 -18.18 -8.67
CA GLY A 525 2.05 -18.19 -8.44
C GLY A 525 2.40 -18.84 -7.08
N ASN A 526 3.55 -19.50 -6.99
CA ASN A 526 4.09 -19.99 -5.73
C ASN A 526 5.23 -19.08 -5.24
N ILE A 527 4.83 -17.87 -4.86
CA ILE A 527 5.77 -16.89 -4.32
C ILE A 527 6.38 -17.38 -3.01
N PRO A 528 7.67 -17.16 -2.74
CA PRO A 528 8.29 -17.51 -1.45
C PRO A 528 7.72 -16.63 -0.33
N LEU A 529 6.73 -17.15 0.40
CA LEU A 529 5.99 -16.47 1.48
C LEU A 529 6.82 -16.34 2.76
#